data_4c0d712b81c0431765f29f3a9f5ffcd4
#
_entry.id   4c0d712b81c0431765f29f3a9f5ffcd4
#
_cell.length_a   1.000
_cell.length_b   1.000
_cell.length_c   1.000
_cell.angle_alpha   90.00
_cell.angle_beta   90.00
_cell.angle_gamma   90.00
#
_symmetry.space_group_name_H-M   'P 1'
#
loop_
_entity.id
_entity.type
_entity.pdbx_description
1 polymer ?
#
loop_
_entity_poly.entity_id
_entity_poly.type
_entity_poly.pdbx_seq_one_letter_code
_entity_poly.pdbx_strand_id
1 'polypeptide(L)'
;MVLALCEASIGSAACANAGTPISLPIKLPINLVVIDQFRAPSCKWCSGNRGIEYRTEPGSIVTAATGGIVSFVGNVAGTNYVVIKTMEASNNLLVTHGRLQSVSVKSGAVIAVGQTIGVAGESLYIGVRVNGQYTDPRQCASLGSVGKPRAVLVAG
;
A
#
# COMPACT_ATOMS: atom_id res chain seq x y z
N MET A 1 16.81 37.36 -15.61
CA MET A 1 16.32 36.16 -16.27
C MET A 1 16.29 35.05 -15.25
N VAL A 2 15.13 34.76 -14.77
CA VAL A 2 14.94 33.79 -13.71
C VAL A 2 14.68 32.46 -14.38
N LEU A 3 15.57 31.53 -14.21
CA LEU A 3 15.29 30.17 -14.56
C LEU A 3 14.33 29.64 -13.55
N ALA A 4 13.14 29.41 -13.97
CA ALA A 4 12.21 28.59 -13.22
C ALA A 4 12.75 27.16 -13.25
N LEU A 5 13.38 26.76 -12.21
CA LEU A 5 13.66 25.36 -11.99
C LEU A 5 12.34 24.68 -11.78
N CYS A 6 11.93 23.94 -12.78
CA CYS A 6 10.85 23.02 -12.62
C CYS A 6 11.31 21.98 -11.62
N GLU A 7 10.89 22.10 -10.40
CA GLU A 7 11.17 21.11 -9.43
C GLU A 7 10.41 19.85 -9.80
N ALA A 8 11.15 18.92 -10.29
CA ALA A 8 10.62 17.61 -10.52
C ALA A 8 10.07 17.09 -9.22
N SER A 9 8.85 16.67 -9.27
CA SER A 9 8.13 16.16 -8.14
C SER A 9 8.94 15.13 -7.39
N ILE A 10 9.12 15.39 -6.14
CA ILE A 10 9.84 14.54 -5.21
C ILE A 10 8.95 13.38 -4.76
N GLY A 11 8.02 12.96 -5.57
CA GLY A 11 7.05 11.96 -5.17
C GLY A 11 7.64 10.58 -4.86
N SER A 12 8.84 10.32 -5.32
CA SER A 12 9.42 8.98 -5.17
C SER A 12 10.16 8.76 -3.86
N ALA A 13 10.49 9.80 -3.15
CA ALA A 13 11.35 9.69 -1.98
C ALA A 13 10.59 9.38 -0.69
N ALA A 14 9.27 9.48 -0.70
CA ALA A 14 8.48 9.35 0.52
C ALA A 14 8.58 7.94 1.16
N CYS A 15 8.76 6.93 0.35
CA CYS A 15 8.82 5.54 0.81
C CYS A 15 10.22 4.95 0.76
N ALA A 16 11.16 5.67 0.21
CA ALA A 16 12.52 5.22 0.04
C ALA A 16 13.40 5.70 1.19
N ASN A 17 14.18 4.82 1.73
CA ASN A 17 15.25 5.23 2.64
C ASN A 17 16.40 5.76 1.81
N ALA A 18 16.91 6.95 2.15
CA ALA A 18 18.04 7.51 1.46
C ALA A 18 19.26 6.59 1.52
N GLY A 19 19.74 6.17 0.40
CA GLY A 19 21.06 5.52 0.32
C GLY A 19 21.09 4.04 -0.02
N THR A 20 19.99 3.37 -0.19
CA THR A 20 20.01 1.95 -0.58
C THR A 20 19.13 1.70 -1.81
N PRO A 21 19.58 0.85 -2.74
CA PRO A 21 18.72 0.40 -3.81
C PRO A 21 17.66 -0.51 -3.22
N ILE A 22 16.45 -0.05 -3.21
CA ILE A 22 15.50 -0.55 -2.29
C ILE A 22 14.43 -1.28 -2.99
N SER A 23 14.19 -2.43 -2.53
CA SER A 23 12.92 -3.02 -2.69
C SER A 23 11.92 -2.21 -1.88
N LEU A 24 11.02 -1.55 -2.54
CA LEU A 24 9.97 -0.82 -1.88
C LEU A 24 9.12 -1.79 -1.05
N PRO A 25 8.68 -1.38 0.13
CA PRO A 25 8.16 -2.31 1.13
C PRO A 25 6.75 -2.84 0.85
N ILE A 26 6.12 -2.40 -0.24
CA ILE A 26 4.72 -2.73 -0.49
C ILE A 26 4.57 -3.53 -1.77
N LYS A 27 3.77 -4.60 -1.71
CA LYS A 27 3.35 -5.37 -2.87
C LYS A 27 1.88 -5.12 -3.13
N LEU A 28 1.60 -4.36 -4.18
CA LEU A 28 0.23 -4.12 -4.61
C LEU A 28 -0.30 -5.29 -5.44
N PRO A 29 -1.63 -5.54 -5.40
CA PRO A 29 -2.24 -6.51 -6.27
C PRO A 29 -2.07 -6.11 -7.73
N ILE A 30 -1.45 -6.95 -8.53
CA ILE A 30 -1.20 -6.66 -9.96
C ILE A 30 -2.25 -7.27 -10.88
N ASN A 31 -3.03 -8.22 -10.37
CA ASN A 31 -4.02 -8.93 -11.17
C ASN A 31 -5.44 -8.44 -10.94
N LEU A 32 -5.61 -7.42 -10.11
CA LEU A 32 -6.93 -6.86 -9.80
C LEU A 32 -7.17 -5.56 -10.57
N VAL A 33 -8.42 -5.36 -10.96
CA VAL A 33 -8.82 -4.14 -11.64
C VAL A 33 -8.94 -3.00 -10.62
N VAL A 34 -8.28 -1.89 -10.90
CA VAL A 34 -8.45 -0.67 -10.11
C VAL A 34 -9.79 -0.04 -10.45
N ILE A 35 -10.62 0.16 -9.46
CA ILE A 35 -11.94 0.78 -9.61
C ILE A 35 -11.97 2.21 -9.07
N ASP A 36 -11.06 2.57 -8.19
CA ASP A 36 -10.89 3.94 -7.75
C ASP A 36 -9.42 4.21 -7.41
N GLN A 37 -8.87 5.27 -7.98
CA GLN A 37 -7.47 5.62 -7.85
C GLN A 37 -7.24 6.59 -6.69
N PHE A 38 -5.99 6.64 -6.24
CA PHE A 38 -5.59 7.63 -5.26
C PHE A 38 -5.80 9.05 -5.81
N ARG A 39 -6.45 9.90 -5.01
CA ARG A 39 -6.62 11.33 -5.27
C ARG A 39 -6.39 12.07 -3.97
N ALA A 40 -5.25 12.71 -3.86
CA ALA A 40 -4.92 13.46 -2.65
C ALA A 40 -6.00 14.50 -2.36
N PRO A 41 -6.59 14.48 -1.15
CA PRO A 41 -7.54 15.54 -0.79
C PRO A 41 -6.81 16.88 -0.66
N SER A 42 -7.48 17.94 -1.05
CA SER A 42 -6.90 19.29 -1.00
C SER A 42 -6.79 19.84 0.41
N CYS A 43 -7.47 19.24 1.37
CA CYS A 43 -7.36 19.58 2.78
C CYS A 43 -7.68 18.35 3.63
N LYS A 44 -7.42 18.44 4.95
CA LYS A 44 -7.62 17.31 5.86
C LYS A 44 -9.03 16.73 5.81
N TRP A 45 -10.03 17.57 5.63
CA TRP A 45 -11.43 17.17 5.62
C TRP A 45 -12.07 17.20 4.23
N CYS A 46 -11.28 17.51 3.21
CA CYS A 46 -11.76 17.56 1.84
C CYS A 46 -11.97 16.17 1.27
N SER A 47 -12.83 16.11 0.26
CA SER A 47 -13.04 14.88 -0.49
C SER A 47 -11.79 14.47 -1.26
N GLY A 48 -11.67 13.20 -1.51
CA GLY A 48 -10.55 12.58 -2.22
C GLY A 48 -10.60 11.08 -1.99
N ASN A 49 -9.64 10.37 -2.52
CA ASN A 49 -9.42 8.96 -2.20
C ASN A 49 -8.00 8.79 -1.67
N ARG A 50 -7.91 8.37 -0.42
CA ARG A 50 -6.63 8.27 0.31
C ARG A 50 -5.90 6.96 0.08
N GLY A 51 -6.36 6.17 -0.85
CA GLY A 51 -5.78 4.89 -1.23
C GLY A 51 -6.20 4.49 -2.63
N ILE A 52 -6.04 3.23 -2.95
CA ILE A 52 -6.49 2.63 -4.21
C ILE A 52 -7.52 1.57 -3.87
N GLU A 53 -8.60 1.54 -4.63
CA GLU A 53 -9.60 0.48 -4.52
C GLU A 53 -9.52 -0.46 -5.71
N TYR A 54 -9.58 -1.73 -5.39
CA TYR A 54 -9.51 -2.81 -6.37
C TYR A 54 -10.82 -3.59 -6.35
N ARG A 55 -11.29 -4.01 -7.51
CA ARG A 55 -12.41 -4.94 -7.59
C ARG A 55 -11.98 -6.32 -7.16
N THR A 56 -12.78 -6.94 -6.31
CA THR A 56 -12.55 -8.31 -5.85
C THR A 56 -13.84 -9.12 -5.94
N GLU A 57 -13.70 -10.43 -5.99
CA GLU A 57 -14.84 -11.30 -5.78
C GLU A 57 -15.03 -11.48 -4.26
N PRO A 58 -16.26 -11.38 -3.75
CA PRO A 58 -16.52 -11.65 -2.35
C PRO A 58 -15.98 -13.00 -1.90
N GLY A 59 -15.29 -13.03 -0.77
CA GLY A 59 -14.64 -14.24 -0.28
C GLY A 59 -13.23 -14.46 -0.79
N SER A 60 -12.71 -13.59 -1.66
CA SER A 60 -11.33 -13.69 -2.13
C SER A 60 -10.36 -13.49 -0.97
N ILE A 61 -9.31 -14.29 -0.93
CA ILE A 61 -8.27 -14.20 0.09
C ILE A 61 -7.52 -12.88 -0.08
N VAL A 62 -7.33 -12.17 1.02
CA VAL A 62 -6.52 -10.96 1.06
C VAL A 62 -5.22 -11.25 1.79
N THR A 63 -4.12 -10.93 1.14
CA THR A 63 -2.79 -11.09 1.70
C THR A 63 -2.20 -9.73 2.08
N ALA A 64 -1.31 -9.74 3.06
CA ALA A 64 -0.65 -8.54 3.51
C ALA A 64 0.24 -7.95 2.43
N ALA A 65 0.00 -6.69 2.09
CA ALA A 65 0.80 -5.96 1.11
C ALA A 65 2.19 -5.60 1.66
N THR A 66 2.39 -5.69 2.94
CA THR A 66 3.67 -5.44 3.60
C THR A 66 3.84 -6.35 4.81
N GLY A 67 5.08 -6.59 5.21
CA GLY A 67 5.39 -7.22 6.49
C GLY A 67 5.51 -6.19 7.61
N GLY A 68 5.23 -6.61 8.82
CA GLY A 68 5.32 -5.75 9.98
C GLY A 68 4.45 -6.22 11.14
N ILE A 69 4.04 -5.28 11.96
CA ILE A 69 3.17 -5.55 13.11
C ILE A 69 1.79 -4.97 12.81
N VAL A 70 0.77 -5.76 13.09
CA VAL A 70 -0.62 -5.28 12.99
C VAL A 70 -0.84 -4.24 14.08
N SER A 71 -0.96 -2.99 13.67
CA SER A 71 -1.15 -1.88 14.61
C SER A 71 -2.62 -1.59 14.89
N PHE A 72 -3.52 -2.03 14.04
CA PHE A 72 -4.95 -1.84 14.23
C PHE A 72 -5.74 -2.93 13.49
N VAL A 73 -6.76 -3.45 14.14
CA VAL A 73 -7.82 -4.26 13.55
C VAL A 73 -9.13 -3.75 14.09
N GLY A 74 -10.06 -3.43 13.24
CA GLY A 74 -11.36 -2.96 13.72
C GLY A 74 -12.34 -2.68 12.61
N ASN A 75 -13.58 -2.47 13.04
CA ASN A 75 -14.67 -2.06 12.18
C ASN A 75 -14.90 -0.56 12.37
N VAL A 76 -14.84 0.18 11.29
CA VAL A 76 -15.10 1.62 11.30
C VAL A 76 -16.22 1.88 10.31
N ALA A 77 -17.34 2.38 10.80
CA ALA A 77 -18.52 2.70 9.99
C ALA A 77 -18.98 1.53 9.11
N GLY A 78 -18.98 0.32 9.66
CA GLY A 78 -19.43 -0.88 8.94
C GLY A 78 -18.38 -1.53 8.05
N THR A 79 -17.18 -1.01 8.01
CA THR A 79 -16.09 -1.52 7.18
C THR A 79 -14.95 -2.06 8.04
N ASN A 80 -14.47 -3.26 7.74
CA ASN A 80 -13.34 -3.84 8.45
C ASN A 80 -12.01 -3.38 7.86
N TYR A 81 -11.09 -3.06 8.76
CA TYR A 81 -9.75 -2.60 8.41
C TYR A 81 -8.68 -3.37 9.17
N VAL A 82 -7.55 -3.58 8.52
CA VAL A 82 -6.31 -4.04 9.13
C VAL A 82 -5.22 -3.03 8.74
N VAL A 83 -4.52 -2.51 9.73
CA VAL A 83 -3.38 -1.61 9.49
C VAL A 83 -2.11 -2.30 9.95
N ILE A 84 -1.12 -2.36 9.07
CA ILE A 84 0.19 -2.94 9.36
C ILE A 84 1.22 -1.83 9.38
N LYS A 85 1.98 -1.75 10.47
CA LYS A 85 3.13 -0.87 10.59
C LYS A 85 4.37 -1.66 10.17
N THR A 86 5.08 -1.17 9.17
CA THR A 86 6.29 -1.84 8.70
C THR A 86 7.40 -1.73 9.74
N MET A 87 8.17 -2.79 9.90
CA MET A 87 9.29 -2.81 10.84
C MET A 87 10.58 -2.26 10.25
N GLU A 88 10.71 -2.35 8.95
CA GLU A 88 11.95 -2.00 8.26
C GLU A 88 12.05 -0.56 7.81
N ALA A 89 10.95 0.15 7.80
CA ALA A 89 10.92 1.53 7.33
C ALA A 89 11.16 2.50 8.50
N SER A 90 12.16 3.33 8.36
CA SER A 90 12.47 4.37 9.36
C SER A 90 11.45 5.50 9.38
N ASN A 91 10.53 5.54 8.42
CA ASN A 91 9.64 6.66 8.18
C ASN A 91 8.19 6.40 8.61
N ASN A 92 7.99 5.60 9.63
CA ASN A 92 6.67 5.32 10.19
C ASN A 92 5.61 4.99 9.11
N LEU A 93 5.93 4.00 8.30
CA LEU A 93 5.08 3.58 7.20
C LEU A 93 3.95 2.69 7.71
N LEU A 94 2.72 3.09 7.43
CA LEU A 94 1.52 2.34 7.74
C LEU A 94 0.79 1.96 6.46
N VAL A 95 0.44 0.68 6.34
CA VAL A 95 -0.33 0.16 5.22
C VAL A 95 -1.69 -0.30 5.72
N THR A 96 -2.74 0.27 5.16
CA THR A 96 -4.12 -0.02 5.51
C THR A 96 -4.73 -0.93 4.47
N HIS A 97 -5.31 -2.04 4.92
CA HIS A 97 -6.15 -2.92 4.12
C HIS A 97 -7.58 -2.72 4.58
N GLY A 98 -8.45 -2.29 3.71
CA GLY A 98 -9.85 -1.99 4.05
C GLY A 98 -10.84 -2.73 3.17
N ARG A 99 -12.13 -2.59 3.51
CA ARG A 99 -13.24 -3.26 2.85
C ARG A 99 -13.17 -4.78 2.96
N LEU A 100 -12.61 -5.25 4.07
CA LEU A 100 -12.54 -6.68 4.33
C LEU A 100 -13.89 -7.19 4.80
N GLN A 101 -14.31 -8.32 4.26
CA GLN A 101 -15.50 -9.02 4.71
C GLN A 101 -15.25 -9.67 6.07
N SER A 102 -14.08 -10.24 6.26
CA SER A 102 -13.65 -10.76 7.55
C SER A 102 -12.14 -10.63 7.72
N VAL A 103 -11.69 -10.64 8.97
CA VAL A 103 -10.29 -10.49 9.33
C VAL A 103 -9.85 -11.72 10.11
N SER A 104 -8.68 -12.25 9.78
CA SER A 104 -8.12 -13.45 10.40
C SER A 104 -6.90 -13.18 11.28
N VAL A 105 -6.53 -11.93 11.48
CA VAL A 105 -5.37 -11.53 12.29
C VAL A 105 -5.81 -10.63 13.44
N LYS A 106 -4.94 -10.49 14.42
CA LYS A 106 -5.20 -9.67 15.62
C LYS A 106 -4.18 -8.55 15.73
N SER A 107 -4.57 -7.47 16.39
CA SER A 107 -3.67 -6.38 16.72
C SER A 107 -2.49 -6.91 17.54
N GLY A 108 -1.30 -6.46 17.22
CA GLY A 108 -0.05 -6.93 17.82
C GLY A 108 0.60 -8.10 17.11
N ALA A 109 -0.09 -8.77 16.18
CA ALA A 109 0.48 -9.90 15.47
C ALA A 109 1.60 -9.46 14.53
N VAL A 110 2.63 -10.27 14.41
CA VAL A 110 3.71 -10.10 13.43
C VAL A 110 3.27 -10.78 12.14
N ILE A 111 3.29 -10.03 11.04
CA ILE A 111 2.80 -10.47 9.74
C ILE A 111 3.93 -10.42 8.73
N ALA A 112 4.05 -11.48 7.95
CA ALA A 112 4.93 -11.48 6.79
C ALA A 112 4.19 -10.93 5.56
N VAL A 113 4.93 -10.32 4.64
CA VAL A 113 4.36 -9.91 3.35
C VAL A 113 3.80 -11.16 2.64
N GLY A 114 2.61 -11.04 2.09
CA GLY A 114 1.94 -12.17 1.43
C GLY A 114 1.18 -13.10 2.37
N GLN A 115 1.27 -12.90 3.67
CA GLN A 115 0.49 -13.70 4.63
C GLN A 115 -0.98 -13.35 4.55
N THR A 116 -1.86 -14.34 4.65
CA THR A 116 -3.30 -14.11 4.65
C THR A 116 -3.72 -13.32 5.89
N ILE A 117 -4.51 -12.27 5.67
CA ILE A 117 -5.01 -11.41 6.74
C ILE A 117 -6.53 -11.36 6.82
N GLY A 118 -7.21 -11.93 5.85
CA GLY A 118 -8.67 -11.96 5.81
C GLY A 118 -9.20 -12.28 4.44
N VAL A 119 -10.45 -11.96 4.23
CA VAL A 119 -11.10 -12.09 2.92
C VAL A 119 -11.74 -10.77 2.52
N ALA A 120 -11.79 -10.51 1.22
CA ALA A 120 -12.38 -9.30 0.67
C ALA A 120 -13.88 -9.44 0.50
N GLY A 121 -14.58 -8.30 0.49
CA GLY A 121 -15.91 -8.17 -0.06
C GLY A 121 -15.86 -7.95 -1.57
N GLU A 122 -16.68 -7.04 -2.07
CA GLU A 122 -16.72 -6.70 -3.50
C GLU A 122 -15.52 -5.83 -3.93
N SER A 123 -14.81 -5.28 -2.99
CA SER A 123 -13.63 -4.48 -3.25
C SER A 123 -12.61 -4.60 -2.12
N LEU A 124 -11.37 -4.27 -2.44
CA LEU A 124 -10.27 -4.18 -1.49
C LEU A 124 -9.69 -2.76 -1.57
N TYR A 125 -9.54 -2.13 -0.43
CA TYR A 125 -8.90 -0.82 -0.31
C TYR A 125 -7.47 -0.98 0.22
N ILE A 126 -6.51 -0.35 -0.44
CA ILE A 126 -5.12 -0.25 0.04
C ILE A 126 -4.78 1.22 0.20
N GLY A 127 -4.46 1.62 1.42
CA GLY A 127 -4.00 2.97 1.74
C GLY A 127 -2.63 2.98 2.37
N VAL A 128 -1.87 4.02 2.15
CA VAL A 128 -0.51 4.17 2.68
C VAL A 128 -0.36 5.52 3.35
N ARG A 129 0.24 5.50 4.54
CA ARG A 129 0.64 6.72 5.24
C ARG A 129 2.12 6.65 5.58
N VAL A 130 2.82 7.72 5.25
CA VAL A 130 4.23 7.89 5.57
C VAL A 130 4.35 9.11 6.48
N ASN A 131 4.87 8.91 7.66
CA ASN A 131 4.96 9.98 8.69
C ASN A 131 3.62 10.70 8.92
N GLY A 132 2.54 9.93 8.93
CA GLY A 132 1.20 10.47 9.17
C GLY A 132 0.50 11.06 7.94
N GLN A 133 1.16 11.11 6.78
CA GLN A 133 0.59 11.68 5.56
C GLN A 133 0.19 10.60 4.56
N TYR A 134 -0.98 10.75 3.97
CA TYR A 134 -1.43 9.84 2.93
C TYR A 134 -0.60 10.02 1.67
N THR A 135 -0.17 8.92 1.10
CA THR A 135 0.68 8.86 -0.09
C THR A 135 0.07 7.89 -1.08
N ASP A 136 0.24 8.15 -2.36
CA ASP A 136 -0.18 7.19 -3.39
C ASP A 136 0.53 5.86 -3.17
N PRO A 137 -0.21 4.77 -2.92
CA PRO A 137 0.39 3.47 -2.68
C PRO A 137 1.37 3.00 -3.76
N ARG A 138 1.17 3.45 -4.99
CA ARG A 138 2.06 3.10 -6.10
C ARG A 138 3.47 3.65 -5.95
N GLN A 139 3.62 4.75 -5.22
CA GLN A 139 4.95 5.32 -4.95
C GLN A 139 5.73 4.48 -3.93
N CYS A 140 5.04 3.67 -3.16
CA CYS A 140 5.64 2.79 -2.16
C CYS A 140 5.72 1.34 -2.62
N ALA A 141 5.17 1.04 -3.77
CA ALA A 141 5.16 -0.31 -4.31
C ALA A 141 6.46 -0.63 -5.04
N SER A 142 6.86 -1.87 -4.92
CA SER A 142 8.01 -2.36 -5.63
C SER A 142 7.66 -2.56 -7.10
N LEU A 143 7.87 -1.54 -7.89
CA LEU A 143 7.63 -1.64 -9.31
C LEU A 143 8.60 -2.58 -9.99
N GLY A 144 9.71 -2.78 -9.36
CA GLY A 144 10.66 -3.69 -9.94
C GLY A 144 10.17 -5.09 -10.09
N SER A 145 9.25 -5.43 -9.28
CA SER A 145 8.69 -6.74 -9.45
C SER A 145 7.82 -6.81 -10.65
N VAL A 146 7.49 -5.66 -11.20
CA VAL A 146 6.69 -5.75 -12.25
C VAL A 146 7.49 -6.00 -13.37
N GLY A 147 7.77 -6.95 -13.41
CA GLY A 147 8.23 -7.28 -14.51
C GLY A 147 9.30 -6.91 -15.08
N LYS A 148 10.09 -6.85 -14.52
CA LYS A 148 11.05 -6.82 -15.06
C LYS A 148 11.25 -7.95 -15.63
N PRO A 149 11.03 -8.10 -16.59
CA PRO A 149 11.16 -9.29 -17.23
C PRO A 149 12.55 -9.62 -17.12
N ARG A 150 12.96 -10.00 -16.42
CA ARG A 150 14.00 -10.41 -16.29
C ARG A 150 14.40 -11.10 -17.11
N ALA A 151 14.62 -10.77 -17.68
CA ALA A 151 15.25 -11.14 -18.41
C ALA A 151 15.90 -12.24 -18.30
N VAL A 152 15.75 -12.77 -18.29
CA VAL A 152 16.20 -13.68 -18.17
C VAL A 152 16.97 -14.25 -18.83
N LEU A 153 17.63 -14.43 -18.85
CA LEU A 153 18.43 -14.96 -19.23
C LEU A 153 18.66 -16.01 -19.48
N VAL A 154 18.58 -16.37 -19.97
CA VAL A 154 18.73 -17.34 -20.33
C VAL A 154 19.77 -17.75 -20.77
N ALA A 155 20.30 -18.23 -20.27
CA ALA A 155 21.35 -18.79 -20.59
C ALA A 155 21.23 -19.70 -21.58
N GLY A 156 21.59 -19.55 -22.40
CA GLY A 156 21.54 -20.47 -23.43
C GLY A 156 22.32 -21.67 -23.26
#